data_fbd04ac21d77f75b87ca08cc162834d8
#
_entry.id   fbd04ac21d77f75b87ca08cc162834d8
#
_cell.length_a   1.000
_cell.length_b   1.000
_cell.length_c   1.000
_cell.angle_alpha   90.00
_cell.angle_beta   90.00
_cell.angle_gamma   90.00
#
_symmetry.space_group_name_H-M   'P 1'
#
loop_
_entity.id
_entity.type
_entity.pdbx_description
1 polymer ?
#
loop_
_entity_poly.entity_id
_entity_poly.type
_entity_poly.pdbx_seq_one_letter_code
_entity_poly.pdbx_strand_id
1 'polypeptide(L)'
;MAVRLDGLIMRKSFFSGTTGIFSLFFIPYLITIVFNGVESTLVNRKFDMEMILPVIVASQIGETYELETIKAQTIIARSNFCRKIQEQDSFSKVLNEIRNEVKGKSLYLAVSQEKYEKAVTDTEGMVMTWDGELKQVPYHELSAGQTRDGREVFHSEEEDYLKSVQSSVDKESKNYL
;
A
#
# COMPACT_ATOMS: atom_id res chain seq x y z
N MET A 1 9.76 -30.77 -78.87
CA MET A 1 10.34 -31.06 -77.54
C MET A 1 9.73 -30.07 -76.55
N ALA A 2 8.65 -30.47 -75.86
CA ALA A 2 7.91 -29.63 -74.95
C ALA A 2 8.46 -29.82 -73.55
N VAL A 3 8.92 -28.77 -72.93
CA VAL A 3 9.29 -28.72 -71.51
C VAL A 3 8.15 -28.14 -70.72
N ARG A 4 7.55 -28.96 -69.94
CA ARG A 4 6.46 -28.71 -69.04
C ARG A 4 7.04 -28.07 -67.76
N LEU A 5 6.63 -26.84 -67.45
CA LEU A 5 6.89 -26.16 -66.18
C LEU A 5 5.62 -26.24 -65.31
N ASP A 6 5.44 -27.39 -64.72
CA ASP A 6 4.48 -27.56 -63.60
C ASP A 6 5.21 -27.39 -62.28
N GLY A 7 4.72 -26.48 -61.45
CA GLY A 7 5.07 -26.54 -60.04
C GLY A 7 5.55 -25.28 -59.38
N LEU A 8 4.87 -24.14 -59.57
CA LEU A 8 4.98 -23.06 -58.60
C LEU A 8 3.68 -22.99 -57.77
N ILE A 9 3.59 -23.93 -56.84
CA ILE A 9 2.55 -23.88 -55.84
C ILE A 9 2.84 -22.65 -54.98
N MET A 10 2.04 -21.60 -55.17
CA MET A 10 2.00 -20.48 -54.27
C MET A 10 1.56 -20.98 -52.89
N ARG A 11 2.52 -21.12 -52.01
CA ARG A 11 2.30 -21.29 -50.60
C ARG A 11 1.70 -19.97 -50.07
N LYS A 12 0.37 -19.83 -50.22
CA LYS A 12 -0.38 -18.74 -49.56
C LYS A 12 -0.05 -18.79 -48.07
N SER A 13 0.68 -17.81 -47.67
CA SER A 13 1.07 -17.58 -46.30
C SER A 13 -0.16 -17.55 -45.40
N PHE A 14 -0.39 -18.62 -44.67
CA PHE A 14 -1.39 -18.69 -43.57
C PHE A 14 -1.00 -17.80 -42.38
N PHE A 15 0.14 -17.08 -42.50
CA PHE A 15 0.72 -16.24 -41.47
C PHE A 15 0.13 -14.81 -41.43
N SER A 16 -0.73 -14.44 -42.39
CA SER A 16 -1.18 -13.03 -42.53
C SER A 16 -2.29 -12.62 -41.57
N GLY A 17 -3.14 -13.54 -41.13
CA GLY A 17 -4.28 -13.20 -40.27
C GLY A 17 -3.92 -13.07 -38.78
N THR A 18 -3.16 -14.02 -38.28
CA THR A 18 -2.74 -14.06 -36.88
C THR A 18 -1.74 -12.95 -36.56
N THR A 19 -0.79 -12.67 -37.46
CA THR A 19 0.19 -11.58 -37.29
C THR A 19 -0.48 -10.21 -37.26
N GLY A 20 -1.53 -10.00 -38.07
CA GLY A 20 -2.31 -8.75 -38.07
C GLY A 20 -3.07 -8.52 -36.77
N ILE A 21 -3.65 -9.57 -36.19
CA ILE A 21 -4.38 -9.49 -34.90
C ILE A 21 -3.42 -9.20 -33.75
N PHE A 22 -2.27 -9.91 -33.70
CA PHE A 22 -1.24 -9.62 -32.69
C PHE A 22 -0.70 -8.20 -32.80
N SER A 23 -0.47 -7.70 -34.02
CA SER A 23 0.01 -6.34 -34.27
C SER A 23 -0.99 -5.28 -33.76
N LEU A 24 -2.30 -5.53 -33.93
CA LEU A 24 -3.35 -4.60 -33.52
C LEU A 24 -3.37 -4.36 -32.00
N PHE A 25 -3.01 -5.35 -31.20
CA PHE A 25 -2.96 -5.26 -29.76
C PHE A 25 -1.56 -4.90 -29.23
N PHE A 26 -0.51 -5.41 -29.83
CA PHE A 26 0.87 -5.20 -29.39
C PHE A 26 1.41 -3.80 -29.70
N ILE A 27 1.04 -3.21 -30.86
CA ILE A 27 1.55 -1.89 -31.24
C ILE A 27 1.06 -0.79 -30.29
N PRO A 28 -0.25 -0.67 -29.95
CA PRO A 28 -0.71 0.29 -28.97
C PRO A 28 -0.06 0.10 -27.59
N TYR A 29 0.14 -1.17 -27.20
CA TYR A 29 0.80 -1.50 -25.93
C TYR A 29 2.27 -1.06 -25.91
N LEU A 30 3.02 -1.31 -26.98
CA LEU A 30 4.41 -0.85 -27.13
C LEU A 30 4.51 0.67 -27.16
N ILE A 31 3.59 1.35 -27.86
CA ILE A 31 3.54 2.79 -27.89
C ILE A 31 3.32 3.35 -26.47
N THR A 32 2.41 2.75 -25.70
CA THR A 32 2.16 3.15 -24.33
C THR A 32 3.39 2.95 -23.44
N ILE A 33 4.13 1.86 -23.60
CA ILE A 33 5.39 1.62 -22.87
C ILE A 33 6.43 2.70 -23.21
N VAL A 34 6.58 3.02 -24.50
CA VAL A 34 7.60 3.99 -24.95
C VAL A 34 7.29 5.40 -24.44
N PHE A 35 6.02 5.82 -24.45
CA PHE A 35 5.64 7.17 -24.03
C PHE A 35 5.45 7.35 -22.53
N ASN A 36 5.01 6.32 -21.82
CA ASN A 36 4.67 6.40 -20.40
C ASN A 36 5.62 5.63 -19.47
N GLY A 37 6.60 4.92 -20.05
CA GLY A 37 7.52 4.04 -19.32
C GLY A 37 6.90 2.66 -19.00
N VAL A 38 7.79 1.69 -18.76
CA VAL A 38 7.41 0.29 -18.48
C VAL A 38 6.59 0.20 -17.19
N GLU A 39 6.94 0.99 -16.19
CA GLU A 39 6.26 0.98 -14.88
C GLU A 39 4.81 1.43 -14.97
N SER A 40 4.51 2.47 -15.74
CA SER A 40 3.13 2.96 -15.90
C SER A 40 2.22 2.03 -16.70
N THR A 41 2.80 1.18 -17.54
CA THR A 41 2.04 0.28 -18.43
C THR A 41 1.76 -1.08 -17.77
N LEU A 42 2.72 -1.57 -16.96
CA LEU A 42 2.58 -2.81 -16.20
C LEU A 42 1.82 -2.59 -14.88
N VAL A 43 1.84 -1.38 -14.35
CA VAL A 43 1.21 -0.98 -13.07
C VAL A 43 0.05 -0.01 -13.32
N ASN A 44 -0.71 -0.14 -14.40
CA ASN A 44 -1.99 0.57 -14.51
C ASN A 44 -3.14 -0.13 -13.75
N ARG A 45 -2.83 -1.03 -12.82
CA ARG A 45 -3.50 -1.05 -11.53
C ARG A 45 -2.77 0.00 -10.70
N LYS A 46 -3.37 1.16 -10.48
CA LYS A 46 -3.17 1.87 -9.23
C LYS A 46 -3.27 0.78 -8.17
N PHE A 47 -2.14 0.33 -7.68
CA PHE A 47 -2.12 -0.54 -6.51
C PHE A 47 -2.65 0.40 -5.44
N ASP A 48 -3.94 0.28 -5.22
CA ASP A 48 -4.63 1.19 -4.34
C ASP A 48 -4.12 0.86 -2.95
N MET A 49 -3.39 1.79 -2.38
CA MET A 49 -2.93 1.69 -1.00
C MET A 49 -4.09 1.34 -0.08
N GLU A 50 -5.29 1.84 -0.39
CA GLU A 50 -6.51 1.58 0.35
C GLU A 50 -6.87 0.07 0.39
N MET A 51 -6.50 -0.71 -0.63
CA MET A 51 -6.73 -2.17 -0.64
C MET A 51 -5.92 -2.93 0.40
N ILE A 52 -4.74 -2.44 0.77
CA ILE A 52 -3.85 -3.12 1.74
C ILE A 52 -3.98 -2.57 3.15
N LEU A 53 -4.52 -1.37 3.31
CA LEU A 53 -4.69 -0.72 4.61
C LEU A 53 -5.49 -1.57 5.61
N PRO A 54 -6.61 -2.25 5.25
CA PRO A 54 -7.32 -3.11 6.19
C PRO A 54 -6.41 -4.15 6.83
N VAL A 55 -5.53 -4.77 6.04
CA VAL A 55 -4.57 -5.77 6.51
C VAL A 55 -3.51 -5.15 7.43
N ILE A 56 -2.99 -3.99 7.08
CA ILE A 56 -2.02 -3.26 7.89
C ILE A 56 -2.64 -2.90 9.24
N VAL A 57 -3.83 -2.30 9.24
CA VAL A 57 -4.52 -1.86 10.46
C VAL A 57 -4.87 -3.04 11.34
N ALA A 58 -5.40 -4.14 10.78
CA ALA A 58 -5.71 -5.37 11.50
C ALA A 58 -4.45 -6.02 12.13
N SER A 59 -3.26 -5.77 11.58
CA SER A 59 -2.00 -6.22 12.19
C SER A 59 -1.58 -5.39 13.40
N GLN A 60 -2.11 -4.17 13.54
CA GLN A 60 -1.73 -3.18 14.54
C GLN A 60 -2.73 -3.06 15.69
N ILE A 61 -4.02 -3.25 15.42
CA ILE A 61 -5.09 -3.09 16.40
C ILE A 61 -6.12 -4.22 16.27
N GLY A 62 -6.62 -4.73 17.42
CA GLY A 62 -7.61 -5.81 17.45
C GLY A 62 -9.01 -5.35 17.03
N GLU A 63 -9.83 -6.29 16.56
CA GLU A 63 -11.23 -6.04 16.14
C GLU A 63 -12.17 -5.67 17.29
N THR A 64 -11.77 -5.97 18.53
CA THR A 64 -12.57 -5.69 19.73
C THR A 64 -12.65 -4.22 20.09
N TYR A 65 -11.73 -3.40 19.51
CA TYR A 65 -11.76 -1.95 19.69
C TYR A 65 -12.95 -1.32 18.97
N GLU A 66 -13.37 -0.18 19.47
CA GLU A 66 -14.45 0.61 18.85
C GLU A 66 -14.05 1.07 17.44
N LEU A 67 -15.05 1.22 16.56
CA LEU A 67 -14.83 1.59 15.16
C LEU A 67 -14.05 2.91 15.04
N GLU A 68 -14.34 3.90 15.89
CA GLU A 68 -13.65 5.18 15.85
C GLU A 68 -12.16 5.06 16.22
N THR A 69 -11.81 4.15 17.12
CA THR A 69 -10.41 3.85 17.45
C THR A 69 -9.69 3.21 16.24
N ILE A 70 -10.38 2.28 15.55
CA ILE A 70 -9.84 1.66 14.33
C ILE A 70 -9.68 2.69 13.20
N LYS A 71 -10.61 3.64 13.06
CA LYS A 71 -10.49 4.76 12.12
C LYS A 71 -9.27 5.64 12.42
N ALA A 72 -9.06 5.99 13.69
CA ALA A 72 -7.88 6.75 14.10
C ALA A 72 -6.59 6.00 13.75
N GLN A 73 -6.52 4.70 14.05
CA GLN A 73 -5.38 3.86 13.69
C GLN A 73 -5.19 3.76 12.17
N THR A 74 -6.28 3.76 11.40
CA THR A 74 -6.23 3.76 9.93
C THR A 74 -5.57 5.02 9.38
N ILE A 75 -5.92 6.20 9.93
CA ILE A 75 -5.29 7.47 9.54
C ILE A 75 -3.79 7.45 9.88
N ILE A 76 -3.41 6.96 11.05
CA ILE A 76 -2.00 6.80 11.47
C ILE A 76 -1.26 5.86 10.51
N ALA A 77 -1.81 4.67 10.24
CA ALA A 77 -1.22 3.69 9.36
C ALA A 77 -1.02 4.23 7.94
N ARG A 78 -2.04 4.91 7.39
CA ARG A 78 -1.98 5.56 6.08
C ARG A 78 -0.89 6.64 6.03
N SER A 79 -0.81 7.49 7.05
CA SER A 79 0.20 8.56 7.14
C SER A 79 1.62 7.99 7.13
N ASN A 80 1.88 6.99 7.97
CA ASN A 80 3.17 6.32 8.06
C ASN A 80 3.54 5.59 6.76
N PHE A 81 2.54 4.98 6.10
CA PHE A 81 2.74 4.31 4.82
C PHE A 81 3.08 5.29 3.70
N CYS A 82 2.33 6.39 3.57
CA CYS A 82 2.62 7.46 2.62
C CYS A 82 4.02 8.05 2.83
N ARG A 83 4.41 8.31 4.10
CA ARG A 83 5.75 8.78 4.44
C ARG A 83 6.84 7.82 3.99
N LYS A 84 6.70 6.53 4.31
CA LYS A 84 7.67 5.49 3.88
C LYS A 84 7.83 5.44 2.36
N ILE A 85 6.73 5.59 1.60
CA ILE A 85 6.80 5.64 0.13
C ILE A 85 7.62 6.85 -0.34
N GLN A 86 7.39 8.03 0.26
CA GLN A 86 8.14 9.23 -0.11
C GLN A 86 9.64 9.10 0.20
N GLU A 87 9.99 8.50 1.35
CA GLU A 87 11.39 8.34 1.77
C GLU A 87 12.14 7.30 0.94
N GLN A 88 11.49 6.20 0.59
CA GLN A 88 12.14 5.09 -0.12
C GLN A 88 12.09 5.25 -1.64
N ASP A 89 11.29 6.18 -2.15
CA ASP A 89 11.00 6.38 -3.59
C ASP A 89 10.64 5.05 -4.31
N SER A 90 10.10 4.09 -3.54
CA SER A 90 9.79 2.75 -4.04
C SER A 90 8.65 2.10 -3.27
N PHE A 91 7.48 2.06 -3.89
CA PHE A 91 6.32 1.38 -3.37
C PHE A 91 6.56 -0.13 -3.14
N SER A 92 7.28 -0.78 -4.05
CA SER A 92 7.58 -2.22 -3.96
C SER A 92 8.43 -2.59 -2.74
N LYS A 93 9.37 -1.72 -2.34
CA LYS A 93 10.18 -1.95 -1.13
C LYS A 93 9.31 -1.86 0.11
N VAL A 94 8.49 -0.82 0.22
CA VAL A 94 7.57 -0.62 1.35
C VAL A 94 6.59 -1.80 1.48
N LEU A 95 6.04 -2.29 0.37
CA LEU A 95 5.17 -3.46 0.36
C LEU A 95 5.87 -4.73 0.89
N ASN A 96 7.12 -4.95 0.51
CA ASN A 96 7.87 -6.11 0.98
C ASN A 96 8.15 -6.03 2.49
N GLU A 97 8.44 -4.84 3.02
CA GLU A 97 8.57 -4.62 4.46
C GLU A 97 7.28 -4.97 5.19
N ILE A 98 6.15 -4.41 4.75
CA ILE A 98 4.83 -4.67 5.34
C ILE A 98 4.47 -6.14 5.25
N ARG A 99 4.71 -6.79 4.10
CA ARG A 99 4.49 -8.23 3.96
C ARG A 99 5.26 -9.04 5.01
N ASN A 100 6.50 -8.64 5.31
CA ASN A 100 7.31 -9.31 6.33
C ASN A 100 6.80 -9.04 7.74
N GLU A 101 6.34 -7.83 8.05
CA GLU A 101 5.73 -7.46 9.33
C GLU A 101 4.41 -8.22 9.59
N VAL A 102 3.60 -8.41 8.54
CA VAL A 102 2.29 -9.10 8.61
C VAL A 102 2.43 -10.62 8.52
N LYS A 103 3.58 -11.13 8.05
CA LYS A 103 3.84 -12.56 7.86
C LYS A 103 3.76 -13.31 9.21
N GLY A 104 2.78 -14.19 9.33
CA GLY A 104 2.47 -14.93 10.58
C GLY A 104 1.19 -14.47 11.28
N LYS A 105 0.64 -13.32 10.94
CA LYS A 105 -0.65 -12.84 11.46
C LYS A 105 -1.82 -13.13 10.50
N SER A 106 -1.54 -13.75 9.37
CA SER A 106 -2.44 -13.90 8.21
C SER A 106 -3.77 -14.62 8.51
N LEU A 107 -3.79 -15.57 9.44
CA LEU A 107 -5.01 -16.33 9.73
C LEU A 107 -6.03 -15.51 10.53
N TYR A 108 -5.55 -14.61 11.37
CA TYR A 108 -6.39 -13.70 12.16
C TYR A 108 -7.02 -12.59 11.30
N LEU A 109 -6.31 -12.18 10.24
CA LEU A 109 -6.71 -11.11 9.34
C LEU A 109 -7.90 -11.48 8.42
N ALA A 110 -8.22 -12.78 8.28
CA ALA A 110 -9.27 -13.24 7.39
C ALA A 110 -10.69 -13.16 8.03
N VAL A 111 -10.77 -12.98 9.35
CA VAL A 111 -12.03 -13.18 10.09
C VAL A 111 -12.82 -11.87 10.31
N SER A 112 -12.19 -10.70 10.26
CA SER A 112 -12.79 -9.42 10.68
C SER A 112 -12.62 -8.29 9.69
N GLN A 113 -12.62 -8.63 8.40
CA GLN A 113 -12.28 -7.69 7.33
C GLN A 113 -13.26 -6.50 7.24
N GLU A 114 -14.56 -6.73 7.45
CA GLU A 114 -15.61 -5.72 7.24
C GLU A 114 -15.41 -4.44 8.09
N LYS A 115 -15.05 -4.60 9.37
CA LYS A 115 -14.86 -3.47 10.30
C LYS A 115 -13.64 -2.61 9.88
N TYR A 116 -12.56 -3.25 9.44
CA TYR A 116 -11.36 -2.56 8.96
C TYR A 116 -11.59 -1.92 7.59
N GLU A 117 -12.29 -2.60 6.68
CA GLU A 117 -12.68 -2.04 5.38
C GLU A 117 -13.57 -0.80 5.56
N LYS A 118 -14.53 -0.88 6.49
CA LYS A 118 -15.35 0.28 6.84
C LYS A 118 -14.52 1.44 7.38
N ALA A 119 -13.57 1.18 8.28
CA ALA A 119 -12.70 2.21 8.83
C ALA A 119 -11.86 2.88 7.74
N VAL A 120 -11.32 2.09 6.80
CA VAL A 120 -10.55 2.58 5.65
C VAL A 120 -11.43 3.45 4.74
N THR A 121 -12.63 2.99 4.40
CA THR A 121 -13.57 3.74 3.56
C THR A 121 -14.03 5.04 4.21
N ASP A 122 -14.38 4.99 5.50
CA ASP A 122 -14.86 6.17 6.25
C ASP A 122 -13.76 7.24 6.43
N THR A 123 -12.49 6.87 6.28
CA THR A 123 -11.33 7.77 6.42
C THR A 123 -10.51 7.91 5.13
N GLU A 124 -11.10 7.60 3.98
CA GLU A 124 -10.41 7.64 2.69
C GLU A 124 -9.68 8.98 2.47
N GLY A 125 -8.41 8.89 2.05
CA GLY A 125 -7.57 10.06 1.76
C GLY A 125 -7.12 10.88 2.98
N MET A 126 -7.57 10.55 4.21
CA MET A 126 -7.16 11.30 5.41
C MET A 126 -5.75 10.88 5.85
N VAL A 127 -4.86 11.85 6.00
CA VAL A 127 -3.50 11.70 6.53
C VAL A 127 -3.20 12.78 7.56
N MET A 128 -2.28 12.47 8.47
CA MET A 128 -1.75 13.42 9.45
C MET A 128 -0.48 14.08 8.89
N THR A 129 -0.41 15.40 9.01
CA THR A 129 0.77 16.18 8.64
C THR A 129 1.19 17.11 9.76
N TRP A 130 2.47 17.45 9.82
CA TRP A 130 3.02 18.50 10.65
C TRP A 130 3.68 19.54 9.75
N ASP A 131 3.24 20.79 9.85
CA ASP A 131 3.69 21.90 8.96
C ASP A 131 3.57 21.55 7.46
N GLY A 132 2.54 20.78 7.08
CA GLY A 132 2.28 20.36 5.70
C GLY A 132 3.09 19.16 5.23
N GLU A 133 3.98 18.62 6.07
CA GLU A 133 4.81 17.46 5.75
C GLU A 133 4.30 16.20 6.44
N LEU A 134 4.47 15.05 5.78
CA LEU A 134 4.25 13.75 6.39
C LEU A 134 5.38 13.43 7.36
N LYS A 135 5.07 13.33 8.64
CA LYS A 135 6.01 12.93 9.68
C LYS A 135 5.66 11.54 10.21
N GLN A 136 6.58 10.91 10.94
CA GLN A 136 6.31 9.65 11.61
C GLN A 136 5.25 9.86 12.70
N VAL A 137 4.22 9.03 12.70
CA VAL A 137 3.17 9.05 13.73
C VAL A 137 3.30 7.77 14.55
N PRO A 138 4.02 7.80 15.69
CA PRO A 138 4.11 6.66 16.58
C PRO A 138 2.77 6.44 17.28
N TYR A 139 2.52 5.19 17.65
CA TYR A 139 1.34 4.81 18.43
C TYR A 139 1.71 3.78 19.49
N HIS A 140 0.90 3.72 20.53
CA HIS A 140 1.03 2.75 21.62
C HIS A 140 -0.36 2.36 22.10
N GLU A 141 -0.49 1.18 22.69
CA GLU A 141 -1.76 0.69 23.24
C GLU A 141 -2.09 1.35 24.57
N LEU A 142 -1.09 1.43 25.47
CA LEU A 142 -1.21 2.03 26.79
C LEU A 142 0.04 2.83 27.13
N SER A 143 -0.15 3.94 27.84
CA SER A 143 0.93 4.71 28.44
C SER A 143 0.96 4.53 29.97
N ALA A 144 2.06 4.91 30.61
CA ALA A 144 2.14 4.98 32.07
C ALA A 144 1.37 6.20 32.67
N GLY A 145 0.36 6.67 31.95
CA GLY A 145 -0.44 7.86 32.32
C GLY A 145 0.12 9.16 31.75
N GLN A 146 1.24 9.10 31.06
CA GLN A 146 1.84 10.20 30.31
C GLN A 146 2.78 9.64 29.25
N THR A 147 2.75 10.20 28.04
CA THR A 147 3.73 9.91 27.00
C THR A 147 5.02 10.69 27.27
N ARG A 148 6.12 10.25 26.67
CA ARG A 148 7.40 10.95 26.74
C ARG A 148 7.54 11.91 25.55
N ASP A 149 8.40 12.91 25.69
CA ASP A 149 8.76 13.81 24.59
C ASP A 149 9.55 13.07 23.50
N GLY A 150 9.24 13.34 22.23
CA GLY A 150 9.86 12.64 21.11
C GLY A 150 11.37 12.83 21.04
N ARG A 151 11.87 14.04 21.31
CA ARG A 151 13.31 14.29 21.34
C ARG A 151 14.05 13.42 22.34
N GLU A 152 13.45 13.18 23.51
CA GLU A 152 14.04 12.32 24.53
C GLU A 152 14.04 10.85 24.12
N VAL A 153 12.92 10.38 23.51
CA VAL A 153 12.74 8.97 23.15
C VAL A 153 13.60 8.59 21.96
N PHE A 154 13.63 9.43 20.93
CA PHE A 154 14.32 9.16 19.67
C PHE A 154 15.72 9.77 19.60
N HIS A 155 16.11 10.56 20.61
CA HIS A 155 17.38 11.27 20.64
C HIS A 155 17.65 12.14 19.41
N SER A 156 16.59 12.78 18.90
CA SER A 156 16.61 13.59 17.67
C SER A 156 15.78 14.86 17.82
N GLU A 157 16.34 15.99 17.38
CA GLU A 157 15.60 17.27 17.32
C GLU A 157 14.50 17.24 16.23
N GLU A 158 14.62 16.36 15.25
CA GLU A 158 13.60 16.20 14.19
C GLU A 158 12.26 15.71 14.74
N GLU A 159 12.26 15.09 15.91
CA GLU A 159 11.08 14.55 16.59
C GLU A 159 10.48 15.54 17.61
N ASP A 160 10.84 16.84 17.53
CA ASP A 160 10.32 17.89 18.43
C ASP A 160 8.80 18.10 18.33
N TYR A 161 8.18 17.71 17.23
CA TYR A 161 6.73 17.76 17.05
C TYR A 161 5.96 16.75 17.95
N LEU A 162 6.62 15.72 18.46
CA LEU A 162 6.05 14.73 19.37
C LEU A 162 6.19 15.19 20.81
N LYS A 163 5.21 15.96 21.28
CA LYS A 163 5.21 16.46 22.68
C LYS A 163 4.62 15.44 23.62
N SER A 164 5.11 15.48 24.86
CA SER A 164 4.55 14.72 25.96
C SER A 164 3.09 15.11 26.21
N VAL A 165 2.21 14.10 26.36
CA VAL A 165 0.78 14.27 26.61
C VAL A 165 0.38 13.44 27.82
N GLN A 166 -0.45 14.01 28.70
CA GLN A 166 -1.04 13.26 29.81
C GLN A 166 -2.20 12.39 29.32
N SER A 167 -2.21 11.13 29.74
CA SER A 167 -3.22 10.12 29.45
C SER A 167 -3.59 9.37 30.75
N SER A 168 -4.18 10.07 31.70
CA SER A 168 -4.54 9.52 33.02
C SER A 168 -5.50 8.33 32.92
N VAL A 169 -6.35 8.30 31.88
CA VAL A 169 -7.32 7.22 31.60
C VAL A 169 -6.63 5.87 31.37
N ASP A 170 -5.41 5.86 30.87
CA ASP A 170 -4.64 4.63 30.65
C ASP A 170 -4.41 3.85 31.94
N LYS A 171 -4.27 4.56 33.08
CA LYS A 171 -4.08 3.96 34.42
C LYS A 171 -5.32 3.24 34.94
N GLU A 172 -6.48 3.53 34.40
CA GLU A 172 -7.75 2.93 34.76
C GLU A 172 -8.03 1.67 33.92
N SER A 173 -7.19 1.44 32.90
CA SER A 173 -7.33 0.28 32.00
C SER A 173 -7.08 -1.04 32.75
N LYS A 174 -7.90 -2.06 32.46
CA LYS A 174 -7.73 -3.41 33.02
C LYS A 174 -6.40 -4.07 32.62
N ASN A 175 -5.75 -3.56 31.57
CA ASN A 175 -4.48 -4.07 31.03
C ASN A 175 -3.26 -3.28 31.55
N TYR A 176 -3.46 -2.39 32.54
CA TYR A 176 -2.40 -1.53 33.06
C TYR A 176 -1.41 -2.24 34.00
N LEU A 177 -1.66 -3.49 34.41
CA LEU A 177 -0.84 -4.25 35.37
C LEU A 177 0.26 -5.05 34.70
#